data_26e07c77334cd5d6c44a7753f67183fd
#
_entry.id   26e07c77334cd5d6c44a7753f67183fd
#
_cell.length_a   1.000
_cell.length_b   1.000
_cell.length_c   1.000
_cell.angle_alpha   90.00
_cell.angle_beta   90.00
_cell.angle_gamma   90.00
#
_symmetry.space_group_name_H-M   'P 1'
#
loop_
_entity.id
_entity.type
_entity.pdbx_description
1 polymer ?
#
loop_
_entity_poly.entity_id
_entity_poly.type
_entity_poly.pdbx_seq_one_letter_code
_entity_poly.pdbx_strand_id
1 'polypeptide(L)'
;MKIKRLKKVGIILLLIIWLFFNMVKANTEDEEDININEILQVTSAEVDMPKTSSRIALIYDRTSGEVIYEKNGYRKAKMASTTKIMTSLIVLEKGNLSDTVTVSKKAAGTGGSRLGLKTNDKITVNDLLMGLMLESGNDAAIALAEHIGGGVEKFADLMNAKAKELGLKNTHFVVPHGLDNEEHYTTALELAKITDYALKIEKFRNIVATKEYNVTINGYNKVISNTNELLGSLDGVYGVKTGFTNGAGRCLVTSCKRGELDIITIVLGADTKKIRTTDSINLINYAYKNYKVMNIENIINQKFEEWKNIREKAIIVNKGILENATIKLGEFKYTKRAIRNADIDNINIEANCLMYLEAPVEANKKIGTLKVKVREETIQTIDILVERAIRKKEIKDYFYQILKVIY
;
A
#
# COMPACT_ATOMS: atom_id res chain seq x y z
N MET A 1 11.00 42.60 53.08
CA MET A 1 11.19 41.20 52.61
C MET A 1 9.99 40.62 51.84
N LYS A 2 8.76 40.96 52.20
CA LYS A 2 7.52 40.42 51.51
C LYS A 2 7.38 40.84 50.03
N ILE A 3 7.71 42.07 49.64
CA ILE A 3 7.52 42.60 48.27
C ILE A 3 8.46 41.93 47.24
N LYS A 4 9.71 41.54 47.60
CA LYS A 4 10.64 40.82 46.73
C LYS A 4 10.20 39.36 46.48
N ARG A 5 9.46 38.74 47.40
CA ARG A 5 8.88 37.39 47.22
C ARG A 5 7.70 37.40 46.27
N LEU A 6 6.81 38.41 46.35
CA LEU A 6 5.66 38.55 45.43
C LEU A 6 6.10 38.77 43.96
N LYS A 7 7.14 39.58 43.72
CA LYS A 7 7.68 39.80 42.39
C LYS A 7 8.29 38.53 41.80
N LYS A 8 8.98 37.68 42.58
CA LYS A 8 9.50 36.40 42.15
C LYS A 8 8.40 35.38 41.80
N VAL A 9 7.33 35.33 42.62
CA VAL A 9 6.18 34.45 42.34
C VAL A 9 5.43 34.88 41.06
N GLY A 10 5.27 36.19 40.85
CA GLY A 10 4.65 36.70 39.62
C GLY A 10 5.46 36.38 38.34
N ILE A 11 6.80 36.45 38.40
CA ILE A 11 7.68 36.11 37.28
C ILE A 11 7.63 34.59 37.00
N ILE A 12 7.60 33.77 38.04
CA ILE A 12 7.47 32.30 37.86
C ILE A 12 6.11 31.93 37.26
N LEU A 13 5.04 32.58 37.70
CA LEU A 13 3.69 32.36 37.11
C LEU A 13 3.62 32.78 35.66
N LEU A 14 4.23 33.90 35.27
CA LEU A 14 4.32 34.37 33.90
C LEU A 14 5.18 33.44 33.04
N LEU A 15 6.26 32.89 33.58
CA LEU A 15 7.08 31.87 32.89
C LEU A 15 6.32 30.55 32.71
N ILE A 16 5.54 30.10 33.68
CA ILE A 16 4.71 28.92 33.60
C ILE A 16 3.58 29.13 32.57
N ILE A 17 2.94 30.30 32.57
CA ILE A 17 1.91 30.64 31.58
C ILE A 17 2.53 30.75 30.18
N TRP A 18 3.73 31.32 30.05
CA TRP A 18 4.44 31.40 28.76
C TRP A 18 4.88 30.01 28.26
N LEU A 19 5.36 29.13 29.15
CA LEU A 19 5.65 27.73 28.82
C LEU A 19 4.38 26.95 28.47
N PHE A 20 3.27 27.16 29.18
CA PHE A 20 1.98 26.55 28.85
C PHE A 20 1.45 27.03 27.47
N PHE A 21 1.54 28.31 27.19
CA PHE A 21 1.16 28.86 25.85
C PHE A 21 2.05 28.30 24.73
N ASN A 22 3.34 28.12 24.98
CA ASN A 22 4.23 27.50 23.98
C ASN A 22 4.03 25.98 23.87
N MET A 23 3.67 25.28 24.95
CA MET A 23 3.27 23.85 24.88
C MET A 23 1.92 23.66 24.18
N VAL A 24 0.97 24.58 24.34
CA VAL A 24 -0.33 24.53 23.63
C VAL A 24 -0.14 24.84 22.14
N LYS A 25 0.77 25.77 21.78
CA LYS A 25 1.14 26.01 20.37
C LYS A 25 1.83 24.82 19.70
N ALA A 26 2.55 23.98 20.46
CA ALA A 26 3.22 22.80 19.92
C ALA A 26 2.27 21.63 19.60
N ASN A 27 1.00 21.71 20.00
CA ASN A 27 -0.01 20.67 19.75
C ASN A 27 -1.08 21.03 18.71
N THR A 28 -1.00 22.20 18.11
CA THR A 28 -1.81 22.54 16.93
C THR A 28 -1.08 22.09 15.68
N GLU A 29 -1.77 21.41 14.75
CA GLU A 29 -1.25 21.24 13.40
C GLU A 29 -0.85 22.64 12.91
N ASP A 30 0.45 22.82 12.56
CA ASP A 30 0.87 24.11 12.00
C ASP A 30 0.02 24.38 10.79
N GLU A 31 -0.83 25.41 10.88
CA GLU A 31 -1.69 25.91 9.79
C GLU A 31 -0.87 26.72 8.78
N GLU A 32 0.38 26.30 8.50
CA GLU A 32 1.08 26.88 7.36
C GLU A 32 0.31 26.53 6.08
N ASP A 33 -0.31 27.54 5.46
CA ASP A 33 -0.87 27.41 4.13
C ASP A 33 0.25 27.07 3.15
N ILE A 34 0.16 25.85 2.60
CA ILE A 34 1.12 25.39 1.61
C ILE A 34 0.68 25.87 0.24
N ASN A 35 1.48 26.69 -0.39
CA ASN A 35 1.30 27.00 -1.80
C ASN A 35 1.80 25.84 -2.68
N ILE A 36 0.91 24.94 -3.04
CA ILE A 36 1.22 23.76 -3.85
C ILE A 36 1.80 24.17 -5.21
N ASN A 37 1.36 25.26 -5.80
CA ASN A 37 1.87 25.73 -7.10
C ASN A 37 3.35 26.11 -7.04
N GLU A 38 3.84 26.68 -5.93
CA GLU A 38 5.28 26.93 -5.73
C GLU A 38 6.07 25.62 -5.64
N ILE A 39 5.54 24.62 -4.94
CA ILE A 39 6.21 23.32 -4.81
C ILE A 39 6.27 22.63 -6.17
N LEU A 40 5.19 22.65 -6.96
CA LEU A 40 5.14 22.05 -8.29
C LEU A 40 6.16 22.66 -9.26
N GLN A 41 6.41 23.97 -9.18
CA GLN A 41 7.43 24.65 -10.01
C GLN A 41 8.85 24.21 -9.67
N VAL A 42 9.15 23.98 -8.38
CA VAL A 42 10.50 23.61 -7.91
C VAL A 42 10.81 22.12 -8.18
N THR A 43 9.80 21.25 -8.20
CA THR A 43 9.98 19.81 -8.34
C THR A 43 10.09 19.29 -9.78
N SER A 44 10.06 20.17 -10.78
CA SER A 44 10.14 19.82 -12.21
C SER A 44 11.55 19.43 -12.71
N ALA A 45 12.60 19.56 -11.90
CA ALA A 45 13.98 19.25 -12.27
C ALA A 45 14.22 17.75 -12.53
N GLU A 46 15.09 17.43 -13.50
CA GLU A 46 15.51 16.06 -13.81
C GLU A 46 16.27 15.42 -12.63
N VAL A 47 15.80 14.27 -12.14
CA VAL A 47 16.42 13.57 -11.04
C VAL A 47 16.45 12.06 -11.31
N ASP A 48 17.64 11.46 -11.27
CA ASP A 48 17.81 10.01 -11.42
C ASP A 48 17.28 9.20 -10.22
N MET A 49 17.14 9.83 -9.07
CA MET A 49 16.58 9.28 -7.84
C MET A 49 15.70 10.33 -7.15
N PRO A 50 14.57 9.95 -6.50
CA PRO A 50 13.73 10.92 -5.82
C PRO A 50 14.47 11.50 -4.61
N LYS A 51 14.56 12.83 -4.55
CA LYS A 51 15.11 13.53 -3.37
C LYS A 51 14.01 13.58 -2.30
N THR A 52 14.25 12.94 -1.16
CA THR A 52 13.33 12.95 -0.02
C THR A 52 14.07 13.33 1.26
N SER A 53 13.52 14.29 1.99
CA SER A 53 14.03 14.74 3.29
C SER A 53 13.37 13.98 4.45
N SER A 54 12.19 13.39 4.25
CA SER A 54 11.49 12.58 5.24
C SER A 54 12.29 11.36 5.67
N ARG A 55 12.05 10.88 6.89
CA ARG A 55 12.78 9.73 7.45
C ARG A 55 12.53 8.43 6.71
N ILE A 56 11.32 8.27 6.19
CA ILE A 56 10.86 7.08 5.45
C ILE A 56 10.10 7.52 4.21
N ALA A 57 10.41 6.90 3.09
CA ALA A 57 9.72 7.12 1.81
C ALA A 57 9.60 5.80 1.04
N LEU A 58 8.49 5.61 0.32
CA LEU A 58 8.27 4.41 -0.47
C LEU A 58 7.34 4.70 -1.65
N ILE A 59 7.60 4.06 -2.80
CA ILE A 59 6.70 3.99 -3.94
C ILE A 59 6.34 2.52 -4.17
N TYR A 60 5.04 2.23 -4.17
CA TYR A 60 4.49 0.90 -4.38
C TYR A 60 3.67 0.88 -5.67
N ASP A 61 4.02 -0.04 -6.59
CA ASP A 61 3.23 -0.29 -7.81
C ASP A 61 2.05 -1.21 -7.47
N ARG A 62 0.84 -0.70 -7.62
CA ARG A 62 -0.39 -1.45 -7.36
C ARG A 62 -0.65 -2.55 -8.38
N THR A 63 -0.09 -2.44 -9.58
CA THR A 63 -0.29 -3.40 -10.66
C THR A 63 0.42 -4.73 -10.39
N SER A 64 1.67 -4.65 -9.96
CA SER A 64 2.49 -5.83 -9.66
C SER A 64 2.57 -6.19 -8.17
N GLY A 65 2.21 -5.27 -7.29
CA GLY A 65 2.40 -5.42 -5.85
C GLY A 65 3.85 -5.26 -5.42
N GLU A 66 4.69 -4.61 -6.23
CA GLU A 66 6.13 -4.50 -5.99
C GLU A 66 6.53 -3.07 -5.58
N VAL A 67 7.69 -2.96 -4.94
CA VAL A 67 8.28 -1.69 -4.52
C VAL A 67 9.13 -1.13 -5.67
N ILE A 68 8.82 0.08 -6.12
CA ILE A 68 9.60 0.81 -7.14
C ILE A 68 10.78 1.55 -6.51
N TYR A 69 10.56 2.13 -5.34
CA TYR A 69 11.56 2.90 -4.60
C TYR A 69 11.31 2.79 -3.11
N GLU A 70 12.37 2.75 -2.32
CA GLU A 70 12.28 2.80 -0.87
C GLU A 70 13.48 3.54 -0.22
N LYS A 71 13.19 4.20 0.87
CA LYS A 71 14.12 4.76 1.85
C LYS A 71 13.62 4.37 3.23
N ASN A 72 14.30 3.42 3.90
CA ASN A 72 13.88 2.87 5.19
C ASN A 72 12.46 2.26 5.20
N GLY A 73 11.95 1.85 4.04
CA GLY A 73 10.56 1.41 3.84
C GLY A 73 10.15 0.17 4.63
N TYR A 74 11.12 -0.61 5.09
CA TYR A 74 10.93 -1.83 5.91
C TYR A 74 11.11 -1.59 7.42
N ARG A 75 11.51 -0.37 7.82
CA ARG A 75 11.71 -0.02 9.23
C ARG A 75 10.37 0.22 9.92
N LYS A 76 10.18 -0.34 11.13
CA LYS A 76 9.03 -0.04 12.00
C LYS A 76 9.01 1.45 12.35
N ALA A 77 7.83 2.06 12.24
CA ALA A 77 7.61 3.46 12.54
C ALA A 77 6.20 3.71 13.08
N LYS A 78 6.05 4.76 13.87
CA LYS A 78 4.75 5.34 14.22
C LYS A 78 4.15 5.93 12.94
N MET A 79 2.83 5.79 12.76
CA MET A 79 2.15 6.13 11.52
C MET A 79 1.12 7.25 11.65
N ALA A 80 0.92 7.78 12.87
CA ALA A 80 -0.09 8.80 13.15
C ALA A 80 -1.47 8.43 12.60
N SER A 81 -2.24 9.41 12.13
CA SER A 81 -3.60 9.22 11.59
C SER A 81 -3.68 8.41 10.27
N THR A 82 -2.55 7.99 9.67
CA THR A 82 -2.62 7.01 8.57
C THR A 82 -3.13 5.64 9.05
N THR A 83 -3.11 5.38 10.36
CA THR A 83 -3.82 4.27 11.04
C THR A 83 -5.29 4.16 10.61
N LYS A 84 -5.95 5.29 10.35
CA LYS A 84 -7.38 5.36 10.00
C LYS A 84 -7.72 4.66 8.67
N ILE A 85 -6.72 4.34 7.86
CA ILE A 85 -6.87 3.49 6.68
C ILE A 85 -7.32 2.09 7.12
N MET A 86 -6.65 1.47 8.10
CA MET A 86 -7.05 0.19 8.67
C MET A 86 -8.39 0.31 9.42
N THR A 87 -8.60 1.37 10.17
CA THR A 87 -9.88 1.62 10.85
C THR A 87 -11.04 1.65 9.87
N SER A 88 -10.89 2.39 8.76
CA SER A 88 -11.90 2.46 7.70
C SER A 88 -12.14 1.11 7.05
N LEU A 89 -11.08 0.32 6.83
CA LEU A 89 -11.18 -1.02 6.27
C LEU A 89 -12.05 -1.92 7.16
N ILE A 90 -11.81 -1.94 8.47
CA ILE A 90 -12.60 -2.72 9.42
C ILE A 90 -14.06 -2.25 9.44
N VAL A 91 -14.28 -0.92 9.42
CA VAL A 91 -15.63 -0.34 9.37
C VAL A 91 -16.38 -0.79 8.12
N LEU A 92 -15.74 -0.77 6.96
CA LEU A 92 -16.36 -1.15 5.69
C LEU A 92 -16.63 -2.67 5.58
N GLU A 93 -15.83 -3.50 6.24
CA GLU A 93 -16.00 -4.94 6.21
C GLU A 93 -17.02 -5.46 7.24
N LYS A 94 -17.19 -4.78 8.37
CA LYS A 94 -17.95 -5.29 9.52
C LYS A 94 -19.13 -4.41 9.92
N GLY A 95 -19.14 -3.13 9.54
CA GLY A 95 -20.16 -2.17 9.94
C GLY A 95 -21.29 -2.06 8.92
N ASN A 96 -22.48 -1.74 9.41
CA ASN A 96 -23.59 -1.30 8.56
C ASN A 96 -23.56 0.23 8.49
N LEU A 97 -23.33 0.79 7.29
CA LEU A 97 -23.15 2.23 7.07
C LEU A 97 -24.39 3.07 7.42
N SER A 98 -25.59 2.47 7.44
CA SER A 98 -26.85 3.14 7.78
C SER A 98 -27.16 3.16 9.27
N ASP A 99 -26.41 2.43 10.09
CA ASP A 99 -26.61 2.43 11.54
C ASP A 99 -26.41 3.82 12.12
N THR A 100 -27.24 4.18 13.10
CA THR A 100 -27.10 5.40 13.87
C THR A 100 -26.32 5.13 15.16
N VAL A 101 -25.23 5.82 15.32
CA VAL A 101 -24.36 5.77 16.50
C VAL A 101 -24.72 6.89 17.47
N THR A 102 -24.83 6.56 18.74
CA THR A 102 -24.92 7.56 19.83
C THR A 102 -23.53 7.77 20.40
N VAL A 103 -23.01 8.99 20.29
CA VAL A 103 -21.65 9.34 20.67
C VAL A 103 -21.44 9.28 22.18
N SER A 104 -20.49 8.49 22.63
CA SER A 104 -20.14 8.36 24.05
C SER A 104 -19.38 9.58 24.59
N LYS A 105 -19.31 9.71 25.90
CA LYS A 105 -18.46 10.71 26.57
C LYS A 105 -16.96 10.49 26.25
N LYS A 106 -16.51 9.23 26.08
CA LYS A 106 -15.13 8.88 25.71
C LYS A 106 -14.81 9.37 24.30
N ALA A 107 -15.66 9.07 23.35
CA ALA A 107 -15.51 9.53 21.96
C ALA A 107 -15.48 11.06 21.88
N ALA A 108 -16.48 11.74 22.47
CA ALA A 108 -16.58 13.20 22.50
C ALA A 108 -15.39 13.89 23.22
N GLY A 109 -14.75 13.22 24.19
CA GLY A 109 -13.61 13.72 24.94
C GLY A 109 -12.25 13.45 24.32
N THR A 110 -12.20 12.74 23.16
CA THR A 110 -10.93 12.35 22.52
C THR A 110 -10.19 13.57 21.96
N GLY A 111 -8.90 13.69 22.28
CA GLY A 111 -8.05 14.81 21.85
C GLY A 111 -7.50 14.68 20.43
N GLY A 112 -6.79 15.69 19.96
CA GLY A 112 -6.22 15.80 18.61
C GLY A 112 -7.25 16.26 17.57
N SER A 113 -7.09 15.89 16.30
CA SER A 113 -8.03 16.23 15.23
C SER A 113 -9.42 15.68 15.50
N ARG A 114 -10.46 16.46 15.26
CA ARG A 114 -11.84 16.12 15.68
C ARG A 114 -12.87 16.50 14.62
N LEU A 115 -13.86 15.65 14.44
CA LEU A 115 -15.10 16.01 13.74
C LEU A 115 -15.93 17.03 14.57
N GLY A 116 -15.69 17.09 15.88
CA GLY A 116 -16.35 18.02 16.80
C GLY A 116 -17.62 17.44 17.45
N LEU A 117 -17.65 16.11 17.59
CA LEU A 117 -18.77 15.40 18.21
C LEU A 117 -18.93 15.72 19.69
N LYS A 118 -20.17 15.77 20.15
CA LYS A 118 -20.57 15.94 21.55
C LYS A 118 -21.19 14.66 22.09
N THR A 119 -21.14 14.50 23.41
CA THR A 119 -21.82 13.37 24.08
C THR A 119 -23.32 13.35 23.74
N ASN A 120 -23.83 12.16 23.42
CA ASN A 120 -25.19 11.89 22.99
C ASN A 120 -25.56 12.39 21.58
N ASP A 121 -24.62 12.95 20.80
CA ASP A 121 -24.87 13.20 19.39
C ASP A 121 -25.26 11.91 18.67
N LYS A 122 -26.16 12.03 17.69
CA LYS A 122 -26.59 10.94 16.82
C LYS A 122 -26.07 11.20 15.40
N ILE A 123 -25.35 10.23 14.88
CA ILE A 123 -24.66 10.32 13.58
C ILE A 123 -24.60 8.95 12.94
N THR A 124 -24.67 8.85 11.62
CA THR A 124 -24.58 7.57 10.92
C THR A 124 -23.15 7.05 10.90
N VAL A 125 -22.98 5.72 10.79
CA VAL A 125 -21.68 5.10 10.57
C VAL A 125 -21.02 5.65 9.30
N ASN A 126 -21.79 5.90 8.23
CA ASN A 126 -21.29 6.54 7.02
C ASN A 126 -20.71 7.92 7.29
N ASP A 127 -21.40 8.79 8.01
CA ASP A 127 -20.96 10.14 8.29
C ASP A 127 -19.79 10.18 9.25
N LEU A 128 -19.74 9.24 10.21
CA LEU A 128 -18.55 9.02 11.06
C LEU A 128 -17.34 8.61 10.22
N LEU A 129 -17.53 7.73 9.23
CA LEU A 129 -16.46 7.28 8.34
C LEU A 129 -15.96 8.42 7.44
N MET A 130 -16.86 9.28 6.96
CA MET A 130 -16.47 10.50 6.23
C MET A 130 -15.67 11.45 7.13
N GLY A 131 -16.13 11.72 8.35
CA GLY A 131 -15.43 12.56 9.33
C GLY A 131 -14.07 11.97 9.75
N LEU A 132 -13.98 10.64 9.88
CA LEU A 132 -12.75 9.90 10.15
C LEU A 132 -11.69 10.16 9.07
N MET A 133 -12.08 10.07 7.80
CA MET A 133 -11.14 10.11 6.68
C MET A 133 -10.83 11.53 6.21
N LEU A 134 -11.82 12.40 6.09
CA LEU A 134 -11.62 13.76 5.59
C LEU A 134 -11.01 14.67 6.69
N GLU A 135 -11.69 14.84 7.82
CA GLU A 135 -11.24 15.70 8.93
C GLU A 135 -10.26 15.02 9.89
N SER A 136 -9.97 13.73 9.64
CA SER A 136 -9.12 12.96 10.54
C SER A 136 -9.65 12.81 11.97
N GLY A 137 -10.99 12.82 12.16
CA GLY A 137 -11.65 12.85 13.47
C GLY A 137 -11.27 11.68 14.37
N ASN A 138 -10.59 11.97 15.51
CA ASN A 138 -10.26 10.97 16.53
C ASN A 138 -11.51 10.57 17.32
N ASP A 139 -12.41 11.52 17.55
CA ASP A 139 -13.75 11.30 18.12
C ASP A 139 -14.58 10.34 17.27
N ALA A 140 -14.58 10.52 15.96
CA ALA A 140 -15.20 9.59 15.02
C ALA A 140 -14.56 8.18 15.06
N ALA A 141 -13.22 8.09 15.17
CA ALA A 141 -12.52 6.81 15.30
C ALA A 141 -12.95 6.04 16.54
N ILE A 142 -13.06 6.70 17.69
CA ILE A 142 -13.49 6.08 18.93
C ILE A 142 -14.96 5.67 18.87
N ALA A 143 -15.86 6.55 18.34
CA ALA A 143 -17.27 6.23 18.20
C ALA A 143 -17.49 4.99 17.31
N LEU A 144 -16.77 4.88 16.20
CA LEU A 144 -16.79 3.71 15.31
C LEU A 144 -16.26 2.45 16.00
N ALA A 145 -15.16 2.58 16.74
CA ALA A 145 -14.57 1.45 17.47
C ALA A 145 -15.49 0.92 18.56
N GLU A 146 -16.17 1.80 19.29
CA GLU A 146 -17.16 1.42 20.30
C GLU A 146 -18.39 0.75 19.70
N HIS A 147 -18.91 1.27 18.58
CA HIS A 147 -20.08 0.74 17.91
C HIS A 147 -19.84 -0.64 17.27
N ILE A 148 -18.73 -0.80 16.54
CA ILE A 148 -18.46 -2.00 15.75
C ILE A 148 -17.72 -3.06 16.57
N GLY A 149 -16.73 -2.63 17.37
CA GLY A 149 -15.90 -3.54 18.17
C GLY A 149 -16.42 -3.78 19.58
N GLY A 150 -17.37 -2.97 20.05
CA GLY A 150 -17.77 -2.97 21.47
C GLY A 150 -16.72 -2.39 22.41
N GLY A 151 -15.78 -1.59 21.88
CA GLY A 151 -14.72 -0.91 22.63
C GLY A 151 -13.44 -0.79 21.84
N VAL A 152 -12.55 0.09 22.29
CA VAL A 152 -11.27 0.39 21.62
C VAL A 152 -10.35 -0.83 21.54
N GLU A 153 -10.24 -1.55 22.64
CA GLU A 153 -9.37 -2.72 22.77
C GLU A 153 -9.82 -3.85 21.83
N LYS A 154 -11.11 -4.18 21.87
CA LYS A 154 -11.68 -5.20 20.96
C LYS A 154 -11.61 -4.79 19.49
N PHE A 155 -11.75 -3.49 19.21
CA PHE A 155 -11.58 -3.00 17.84
C PHE A 155 -10.11 -3.10 17.38
N ALA A 156 -9.15 -2.85 18.27
CA ALA A 156 -7.73 -3.07 17.99
C ALA A 156 -7.43 -4.55 17.71
N ASP A 157 -8.10 -5.50 18.40
CA ASP A 157 -8.01 -6.93 18.10
C ASP A 157 -8.49 -7.23 16.67
N LEU A 158 -9.59 -6.60 16.22
CA LEU A 158 -10.05 -6.73 14.84
C LEU A 158 -9.04 -6.19 13.82
N MET A 159 -8.40 -5.04 14.11
CA MET A 159 -7.35 -4.46 13.28
C MET A 159 -6.14 -5.40 13.19
N ASN A 160 -5.71 -5.98 14.30
CA ASN A 160 -4.59 -6.92 14.36
C ASN A 160 -4.91 -8.26 13.68
N ALA A 161 -6.16 -8.76 13.81
CA ALA A 161 -6.61 -9.93 13.08
C ALA A 161 -6.55 -9.71 11.56
N LYS A 162 -6.97 -8.53 11.07
CA LYS A 162 -6.85 -8.16 9.65
C LYS A 162 -5.39 -8.01 9.23
N ALA A 163 -4.53 -7.43 10.04
CA ALA A 163 -3.10 -7.34 9.77
C ALA A 163 -2.49 -8.74 9.58
N LYS A 164 -2.86 -9.69 10.44
CA LYS A 164 -2.44 -11.10 10.32
C LYS A 164 -2.99 -11.76 9.05
N GLU A 165 -4.27 -11.56 8.73
CA GLU A 165 -4.90 -12.05 7.49
C GLU A 165 -4.16 -11.55 6.24
N LEU A 166 -3.74 -10.29 6.23
CA LEU A 166 -2.95 -9.67 5.16
C LEU A 166 -1.46 -10.07 5.16
N GLY A 167 -1.04 -10.93 6.09
CA GLY A 167 0.35 -11.41 6.21
C GLY A 167 1.34 -10.35 6.69
N LEU A 168 0.87 -9.32 7.42
CA LEU A 168 1.71 -8.24 7.93
C LEU A 168 2.41 -8.67 9.22
N LYS A 169 3.73 -8.69 9.22
CA LYS A 169 4.55 -9.20 10.34
C LYS A 169 5.13 -8.10 11.22
N ASN A 170 5.14 -6.87 10.72
CA ASN A 170 5.76 -5.70 11.35
C ASN A 170 4.74 -4.58 11.59
N THR A 171 3.47 -4.95 11.76
CA THR A 171 2.36 -4.02 12.04
C THR A 171 1.63 -4.45 13.29
N HIS A 172 1.36 -3.49 14.17
CA HIS A 172 0.57 -3.72 15.38
C HIS A 172 -0.25 -2.48 15.70
N PHE A 173 -1.52 -2.68 16.02
CA PHE A 173 -2.49 -1.63 16.32
C PHE A 173 -2.93 -1.72 17.78
N VAL A 174 -2.95 -0.56 18.47
CA VAL A 174 -3.46 -0.43 19.84
C VAL A 174 -4.68 0.48 19.88
N VAL A 175 -4.74 1.44 18.96
CA VAL A 175 -5.79 2.47 18.92
C VAL A 175 -6.31 2.67 17.48
N PRO A 176 -7.60 3.08 17.30
CA PRO A 176 -8.17 3.26 15.97
C PRO A 176 -7.81 4.60 15.32
N HIS A 177 -7.26 5.56 16.05
CA HIS A 177 -7.00 6.93 15.58
C HIS A 177 -5.53 7.20 15.25
N GLY A 178 -4.57 6.45 15.84
CA GLY A 178 -3.15 6.59 15.58
C GLY A 178 -2.42 7.60 16.45
N LEU A 179 -2.94 7.97 17.63
CA LEU A 179 -2.16 8.69 18.65
C LEU A 179 -1.01 7.81 19.13
N ASP A 180 0.09 8.46 19.54
CA ASP A 180 1.34 7.80 19.88
C ASP A 180 1.20 6.76 20.99
N ASN A 181 1.71 5.57 20.71
CA ASN A 181 1.90 4.47 21.64
C ASN A 181 3.10 3.65 21.15
N GLU A 182 3.93 3.11 22.03
CA GLU A 182 5.15 2.37 21.65
C GLU A 182 4.82 1.06 20.92
N GLU A 183 3.70 0.42 21.28
CA GLU A 183 3.23 -0.81 20.62
C GLU A 183 2.37 -0.55 19.36
N HIS A 184 2.22 0.72 18.94
CA HIS A 184 1.44 1.11 17.76
C HIS A 184 2.36 1.50 16.60
N TYR A 185 2.63 0.57 15.71
CA TYR A 185 3.61 0.73 14.64
C TYR A 185 3.24 -0.02 13.36
N THR A 186 3.87 0.37 12.27
CA THR A 186 3.85 -0.33 10.97
C THR A 186 5.18 -0.10 10.23
N THR A 187 5.33 -0.64 9.02
CA THR A 187 6.35 -0.25 8.05
C THR A 187 5.69 0.44 6.85
N ALA A 188 6.44 1.23 6.09
CA ALA A 188 5.88 1.86 4.89
C ALA A 188 5.37 0.83 3.87
N LEU A 189 6.08 -0.29 3.71
CA LEU A 189 5.63 -1.38 2.85
C LEU A 189 4.31 -1.99 3.33
N GLU A 190 4.18 -2.28 4.62
CA GLU A 190 2.96 -2.89 5.15
C GLU A 190 1.78 -1.92 5.12
N LEU A 191 2.03 -0.62 5.36
CA LEU A 191 1.03 0.43 5.19
C LEU A 191 0.57 0.56 3.72
N ALA A 192 1.49 0.42 2.75
CA ALA A 192 1.15 0.39 1.33
C ALA A 192 0.27 -0.82 1.00
N LYS A 193 0.56 -2.01 1.55
CA LYS A 193 -0.26 -3.22 1.37
C LYS A 193 -1.67 -3.07 1.96
N ILE A 194 -1.79 -2.50 3.16
CA ILE A 194 -3.10 -2.18 3.78
C ILE A 194 -3.87 -1.22 2.88
N THR A 195 -3.20 -0.18 2.39
CA THR A 195 -3.79 0.83 1.52
C THR A 195 -4.23 0.23 0.19
N ASP A 196 -3.40 -0.60 -0.44
CA ASP A 196 -3.76 -1.29 -1.70
C ASP A 196 -4.98 -2.19 -1.53
N TYR A 197 -5.03 -2.95 -0.43
CA TYR A 197 -6.19 -3.78 -0.12
C TYR A 197 -7.45 -2.93 0.08
N ALA A 198 -7.38 -1.85 0.86
CA ALA A 198 -8.51 -0.94 1.10
C ALA A 198 -8.99 -0.28 -0.21
N LEU A 199 -8.07 0.11 -1.09
CA LEU A 199 -8.37 0.70 -2.40
C LEU A 199 -9.05 -0.28 -3.39
N LYS A 200 -9.10 -1.58 -3.12
CA LYS A 200 -9.92 -2.55 -3.88
C LYS A 200 -11.41 -2.39 -3.58
N ILE A 201 -11.75 -1.85 -2.41
CA ILE A 201 -13.13 -1.57 -2.00
C ILE A 201 -13.56 -0.24 -2.63
N GLU A 202 -14.57 -0.28 -3.50
CA GLU A 202 -15.05 0.91 -4.22
C GLU A 202 -15.47 2.04 -3.28
N LYS A 203 -16.21 1.72 -2.21
CA LYS A 203 -16.64 2.70 -1.22
C LYS A 203 -15.45 3.41 -0.57
N PHE A 204 -14.37 2.70 -0.26
CA PHE A 204 -13.14 3.31 0.28
C PHE A 204 -12.52 4.29 -0.72
N ARG A 205 -12.38 3.89 -2.01
CA ARG A 205 -11.87 4.79 -3.05
C ARG A 205 -12.68 6.07 -3.15
N ASN A 206 -14.01 5.94 -3.13
CA ASN A 206 -14.90 7.10 -3.22
C ASN A 206 -14.73 8.04 -2.01
N ILE A 207 -14.61 7.51 -0.80
CA ILE A 207 -14.39 8.30 0.43
C ILE A 207 -13.08 9.08 0.35
N VAL A 208 -11.95 8.41 0.04
CA VAL A 208 -10.63 9.05 0.05
C VAL A 208 -10.44 10.05 -1.11
N ALA A 209 -11.22 9.92 -2.18
CA ALA A 209 -11.25 10.83 -3.31
C ALA A 209 -12.18 12.04 -3.11
N THR A 210 -12.99 12.03 -2.06
CA THR A 210 -13.92 13.12 -1.76
C THR A 210 -13.17 14.32 -1.19
N LYS A 211 -13.35 15.50 -1.79
CA LYS A 211 -12.74 16.76 -1.33
C LYS A 211 -13.53 17.38 -0.19
N GLU A 212 -14.83 17.46 -0.35
CA GLU A 212 -15.77 18.05 0.62
C GLU A 212 -17.00 17.16 0.75
N TYR A 213 -17.57 17.13 1.94
CA TYR A 213 -18.76 16.34 2.23
C TYR A 213 -19.60 17.00 3.32
N ASN A 214 -20.93 16.85 3.24
CA ASN A 214 -21.86 17.29 4.26
C ASN A 214 -22.19 16.13 5.21
N VAL A 215 -21.65 16.14 6.42
CA VAL A 215 -22.06 15.21 7.48
C VAL A 215 -23.30 15.73 8.20
N THR A 216 -24.18 14.83 8.60
CA THR A 216 -25.39 15.17 9.36
C THR A 216 -25.23 14.72 10.81
N ILE A 217 -25.24 15.65 11.77
CA ILE A 217 -25.16 15.40 13.21
C ILE A 217 -26.42 15.92 13.85
N ASN A 218 -27.20 15.07 14.53
CA ASN A 218 -28.50 15.44 15.13
C ASN A 218 -29.48 16.11 14.15
N GLY A 219 -29.41 15.78 12.85
CA GLY A 219 -30.21 16.41 11.80
C GLY A 219 -29.65 17.74 11.26
N TYR A 220 -28.50 18.23 11.77
CA TYR A 220 -27.85 19.44 11.29
C TYR A 220 -26.66 19.10 10.38
N ASN A 221 -26.56 19.79 9.25
CA ASN A 221 -25.48 19.59 8.30
C ASN A 221 -24.24 20.37 8.70
N LYS A 222 -23.06 19.73 8.56
CA LYS A 222 -21.73 20.34 8.70
C LYS A 222 -20.90 19.98 7.48
N VAL A 223 -20.39 20.98 6.77
CA VAL A 223 -19.41 20.78 5.69
C VAL A 223 -18.05 20.39 6.30
N ILE A 224 -17.45 19.36 5.78
CA ILE A 224 -16.11 18.90 6.13
C ILE A 224 -15.24 18.80 4.88
N SER A 225 -13.93 19.07 5.02
CA SER A 225 -12.97 19.07 3.91
C SER A 225 -11.86 18.06 4.12
N ASN A 226 -11.34 17.53 3.02
CA ASN A 226 -10.24 16.56 3.06
C ASN A 226 -8.91 17.27 3.36
N THR A 227 -8.18 16.75 4.34
CA THR A 227 -6.87 17.27 4.76
C THR A 227 -5.73 16.97 3.79
N ASN A 228 -5.98 16.20 2.72
CA ASN A 228 -4.99 15.90 1.69
C ASN A 228 -4.98 17.00 0.62
N GLU A 229 -4.06 17.94 0.74
CA GLU A 229 -3.91 19.08 -0.15
C GLU A 229 -3.51 18.73 -1.59
N LEU A 230 -2.99 17.52 -1.83
CA LEU A 230 -2.67 17.05 -3.18
C LEU A 230 -3.91 16.63 -3.97
N LEU A 231 -5.02 16.36 -3.26
CA LEU A 231 -6.26 15.93 -3.89
C LEU A 231 -6.88 17.03 -4.74
N GLY A 232 -6.82 16.84 -6.07
CA GLY A 232 -7.29 17.81 -7.05
C GLY A 232 -6.34 18.97 -7.33
N SER A 233 -5.15 18.99 -6.70
CA SER A 233 -4.08 19.92 -6.99
C SER A 233 -2.97 19.28 -7.82
N LEU A 234 -2.74 17.96 -7.67
CA LEU A 234 -1.79 17.20 -8.48
C LEU A 234 -2.54 16.19 -9.33
N ASP A 235 -2.30 16.22 -10.64
CA ASP A 235 -2.95 15.35 -11.60
C ASP A 235 -2.79 13.87 -11.24
N GLY A 236 -3.89 13.12 -11.37
CA GLY A 236 -3.97 11.69 -11.08
C GLY A 236 -4.07 11.32 -9.59
N VAL A 237 -3.93 12.26 -8.64
CA VAL A 237 -4.08 11.99 -7.21
C VAL A 237 -5.56 11.77 -6.86
N TYR A 238 -5.86 10.64 -6.18
CA TYR A 238 -7.21 10.25 -5.79
C TYR A 238 -7.34 9.79 -4.33
N GLY A 239 -6.39 10.09 -3.46
CA GLY A 239 -6.41 9.79 -2.02
C GLY A 239 -5.02 9.95 -1.41
N VAL A 240 -4.75 9.54 -0.16
CA VAL A 240 -5.55 8.70 0.72
C VAL A 240 -5.71 9.35 2.10
N LYS A 241 -4.59 9.58 2.85
CA LYS A 241 -4.66 10.05 4.25
C LYS A 241 -3.41 10.76 4.72
N THR A 242 -3.60 11.90 5.38
CA THR A 242 -2.58 12.62 6.13
C THR A 242 -2.48 12.11 7.57
N GLY A 243 -1.37 12.39 8.24
CA GLY A 243 -1.18 12.10 9.65
C GLY A 243 -0.12 12.99 10.30
N PHE A 244 -0.30 13.28 11.59
CA PHE A 244 0.70 13.95 12.41
C PHE A 244 0.55 13.56 13.87
N THR A 245 1.67 13.25 14.50
CA THR A 245 1.87 13.25 15.95
C THR A 245 3.32 13.67 16.22
N ASN A 246 3.63 14.08 17.45
CA ASN A 246 4.99 14.46 17.80
C ASN A 246 5.97 13.27 17.63
N GLY A 247 5.53 12.05 17.89
CA GLY A 247 6.38 10.86 17.76
C GLY A 247 6.54 10.39 16.31
N ALA A 248 5.47 10.48 15.52
CA ALA A 248 5.50 10.05 14.11
C ALA A 248 6.11 11.10 13.17
N GLY A 249 6.02 12.40 13.49
CA GLY A 249 6.22 13.47 12.53
C GLY A 249 5.06 13.56 11.53
N ARG A 250 5.23 14.31 10.46
CA ARG A 250 4.23 14.46 9.40
C ARG A 250 4.25 13.24 8.47
N CYS A 251 3.08 12.70 8.20
CA CYS A 251 2.86 11.51 7.41
C CYS A 251 1.86 11.77 6.29
N LEU A 252 2.06 11.12 5.13
CA LEU A 252 1.12 11.15 4.02
C LEU A 252 1.17 9.83 3.25
N VAL A 253 0.01 9.26 3.05
CA VAL A 253 -0.23 8.18 2.09
C VAL A 253 -0.97 8.78 0.91
N THR A 254 -0.39 8.68 -0.28
CA THR A 254 -1.01 9.21 -1.51
C THR A 254 -1.19 8.09 -2.53
N SER A 255 -2.36 8.00 -3.13
CA SER A 255 -2.60 7.19 -4.32
C SER A 255 -2.68 8.09 -5.54
N CYS A 256 -2.02 7.67 -6.62
CA CYS A 256 -1.98 8.42 -7.88
C CYS A 256 -2.05 7.48 -9.06
N LYS A 257 -2.90 7.79 -10.05
CA LYS A 257 -3.04 7.02 -11.29
C LYS A 257 -2.95 7.92 -12.50
N ARG A 258 -2.01 7.62 -13.40
CA ARG A 258 -1.90 8.24 -14.74
C ARG A 258 -1.70 7.16 -15.77
N GLY A 259 -2.61 7.07 -16.74
CA GLY A 259 -2.64 5.97 -17.69
C GLY A 259 -2.78 4.61 -17.01
N GLU A 260 -1.92 3.66 -17.35
CA GLU A 260 -1.91 2.32 -16.74
C GLU A 260 -1.16 2.24 -15.40
N LEU A 261 -0.25 3.17 -15.12
CA LEU A 261 0.52 3.18 -13.88
C LEU A 261 -0.33 3.72 -12.73
N ASP A 262 -0.53 2.89 -11.71
CA ASP A 262 -1.26 3.19 -10.48
C ASP A 262 -0.37 2.91 -9.28
N ILE A 263 -0.01 3.95 -8.52
CA ILE A 263 0.96 3.87 -7.44
C ILE A 263 0.38 4.33 -6.10
N ILE A 264 0.99 3.83 -5.05
CA ILE A 264 0.86 4.38 -3.69
C ILE A 264 2.22 4.93 -3.28
N THR A 265 2.25 6.19 -2.84
CA THR A 265 3.44 6.76 -2.21
C THR A 265 3.22 6.89 -0.70
N ILE A 266 4.23 6.54 0.07
CA ILE A 266 4.24 6.65 1.53
C ILE A 266 5.37 7.58 1.93
N VAL A 267 5.03 8.59 2.71
CA VAL A 267 5.97 9.49 3.38
C VAL A 267 5.67 9.47 4.87
N LEU A 268 6.66 9.08 5.69
CA LEU A 268 6.55 9.08 7.16
C LEU A 268 7.72 9.84 7.77
N GLY A 269 7.44 10.56 8.84
CA GLY A 269 8.45 11.26 9.62
C GLY A 269 9.06 12.48 8.93
N ALA A 270 8.26 13.23 8.19
CA ALA A 270 8.67 14.56 7.72
C ALA A 270 8.58 15.57 8.87
N ASP A 271 9.53 16.51 8.92
CA ASP A 271 9.59 17.50 10.00
C ASP A 271 8.56 18.61 9.80
N THR A 272 8.22 18.96 8.56
CA THR A 272 7.23 19.99 8.23
C THR A 272 6.19 19.48 7.24
N LYS A 273 5.06 20.15 7.18
CA LYS A 273 3.99 19.91 6.19
C LYS A 273 4.52 20.11 4.77
N LYS A 274 5.34 21.15 4.55
CA LYS A 274 5.99 21.45 3.26
C LYS A 274 6.91 20.31 2.80
N ILE A 275 7.78 19.79 3.69
CA ILE A 275 8.65 18.64 3.37
C ILE A 275 7.82 17.42 2.99
N ARG A 276 6.80 17.06 3.80
CA ARG A 276 5.91 15.92 3.55
C ARG A 276 5.28 16.01 2.14
N THR A 277 4.76 17.17 1.80
CA THR A 277 4.08 17.42 0.51
C THR A 277 5.08 17.40 -0.64
N THR A 278 6.22 18.09 -0.51
CA THR A 278 7.29 18.11 -1.51
C THR A 278 7.81 16.71 -1.79
N ASP A 279 8.10 15.93 -0.74
CA ASP A 279 8.58 14.55 -0.90
C ASP A 279 7.56 13.66 -1.60
N SER A 280 6.26 13.81 -1.27
CA SER A 280 5.19 13.06 -1.95
C SER A 280 5.10 13.40 -3.44
N ILE A 281 5.23 14.68 -3.81
CA ILE A 281 5.26 15.13 -5.21
C ILE A 281 6.50 14.60 -5.93
N ASN A 282 7.68 14.64 -5.29
CA ASN A 282 8.93 14.13 -5.85
C ASN A 282 8.84 12.63 -6.15
N LEU A 283 8.26 11.84 -5.23
CA LEU A 283 8.04 10.40 -5.42
C LEU A 283 7.10 10.13 -6.60
N ILE A 284 5.98 10.85 -6.68
CA ILE A 284 5.00 10.73 -7.77
C ILE A 284 5.67 11.06 -9.11
N ASN A 285 6.29 12.23 -9.22
CA ASN A 285 6.92 12.68 -10.46
C ASN A 285 8.04 11.75 -10.89
N TYR A 286 8.85 11.23 -9.95
CA TYR A 286 9.88 10.24 -10.23
C TYR A 286 9.29 8.96 -10.84
N ALA A 287 8.21 8.43 -10.27
CA ALA A 287 7.58 7.23 -10.78
C ALA A 287 7.08 7.42 -12.22
N TYR A 288 6.32 8.46 -12.49
CA TYR A 288 5.72 8.69 -13.81
C TYR A 288 6.73 9.11 -14.88
N LYS A 289 7.85 9.73 -14.49
CA LYS A 289 8.92 10.07 -15.42
C LYS A 289 9.75 8.84 -15.83
N ASN A 290 10.03 7.95 -14.87
CA ASN A 290 11.02 6.90 -15.04
C ASN A 290 10.44 5.51 -15.29
N TYR A 291 9.14 5.28 -15.05
CA TYR A 291 8.54 3.95 -15.13
C TYR A 291 7.34 3.93 -16.09
N LYS A 292 7.19 2.78 -16.75
CA LYS A 292 6.07 2.48 -17.64
C LYS A 292 5.56 1.08 -17.33
N VAL A 293 4.24 0.90 -17.34
CA VAL A 293 3.64 -0.44 -17.22
C VAL A 293 3.87 -1.20 -18.52
N MET A 294 4.48 -2.37 -18.40
CA MET A 294 4.73 -3.28 -19.51
C MET A 294 3.90 -4.56 -19.33
N ASN A 295 3.34 -5.06 -20.42
CA ASN A 295 2.80 -6.41 -20.46
C ASN A 295 3.98 -7.38 -20.61
N ILE A 296 4.52 -7.83 -19.46
CA ILE A 296 5.68 -8.72 -19.43
C ILE A 296 5.32 -10.15 -19.79
N GLU A 297 4.06 -10.57 -19.66
CA GLU A 297 3.61 -11.88 -20.10
C GLU A 297 3.84 -12.07 -21.60
N ASN A 298 3.47 -11.09 -22.43
CA ASN A 298 3.70 -11.16 -23.88
C ASN A 298 5.20 -11.25 -24.21
N ILE A 299 6.03 -10.45 -23.54
CA ILE A 299 7.48 -10.45 -23.76
C ILE A 299 8.07 -11.81 -23.36
N ILE A 300 7.64 -12.36 -22.24
CA ILE A 300 8.12 -13.65 -21.73
C ILE A 300 7.68 -14.79 -22.66
N ASN A 301 6.41 -14.81 -23.09
CA ASN A 301 5.89 -15.82 -24.00
C ASN A 301 6.64 -15.81 -25.33
N GLN A 302 6.91 -14.62 -25.91
CA GLN A 302 7.69 -14.53 -27.13
C GLN A 302 9.10 -15.10 -26.95
N LYS A 303 9.83 -14.68 -25.91
CA LYS A 303 11.19 -15.19 -25.64
C LYS A 303 11.21 -16.67 -25.29
N PHE A 304 10.18 -17.16 -24.61
CA PHE A 304 10.04 -18.58 -24.29
C PHE A 304 9.82 -19.42 -25.55
N GLU A 305 8.95 -18.99 -26.48
CA GLU A 305 8.75 -19.68 -27.77
C GLU A 305 10.02 -19.70 -28.63
N GLU A 306 10.81 -18.61 -28.65
CA GLU A 306 12.12 -18.58 -29.32
C GLU A 306 13.08 -19.62 -28.70
N TRP A 307 13.17 -19.69 -27.37
CA TRP A 307 13.98 -20.67 -26.65
C TRP A 307 13.47 -22.10 -26.85
N LYS A 308 12.15 -22.32 -26.80
CA LYS A 308 11.47 -23.60 -26.96
C LYS A 308 11.76 -24.18 -28.35
N ASN A 309 11.65 -23.41 -29.42
CA ASN A 309 11.92 -23.85 -30.78
C ASN A 309 13.33 -24.45 -30.96
N ILE A 310 14.29 -23.99 -30.18
CA ILE A 310 15.68 -24.49 -30.21
C ILE A 310 15.84 -25.74 -29.31
N ARG A 311 15.18 -25.79 -28.17
CA ARG A 311 15.47 -26.73 -27.10
C ARG A 311 14.47 -27.85 -26.88
N GLU A 312 13.21 -27.69 -27.31
CA GLU A 312 12.14 -28.66 -27.01
C GLU A 312 12.46 -30.06 -27.59
N LYS A 313 13.02 -30.13 -28.79
CA LYS A 313 13.44 -31.39 -29.43
C LYS A 313 14.57 -32.11 -28.70
N ALA A 314 15.26 -31.43 -27.77
CA ALA A 314 16.31 -32.03 -26.96
C ALA A 314 15.79 -32.59 -25.63
N ILE A 315 14.49 -32.40 -25.29
CA ILE A 315 13.88 -32.97 -24.07
C ILE A 315 13.43 -34.40 -24.39
N ILE A 316 14.30 -35.35 -24.14
CA ILE A 316 14.12 -36.77 -24.48
C ILE A 316 13.27 -37.48 -23.42
N VAL A 317 12.30 -38.27 -23.86
CA VAL A 317 11.48 -39.12 -22.99
C VAL A 317 11.82 -40.59 -23.22
N ASN A 318 12.65 -41.13 -22.32
CA ASN A 318 13.07 -42.54 -22.36
C ASN A 318 11.85 -43.46 -22.17
N LYS A 319 11.75 -44.50 -23.00
CA LYS A 319 10.63 -45.44 -23.04
C LYS A 319 9.24 -44.82 -23.20
N GLY A 320 9.14 -43.57 -23.62
CA GLY A 320 7.87 -42.88 -23.93
C GLY A 320 7.35 -43.22 -25.33
N ILE A 321 6.02 -43.17 -25.50
CA ILE A 321 5.41 -43.31 -26.83
C ILE A 321 5.81 -42.16 -27.76
N LEU A 322 6.05 -40.98 -27.21
CA LEU A 322 6.69 -39.83 -27.84
C LEU A 322 8.14 -39.75 -27.41
N GLU A 323 9.04 -39.48 -28.33
CA GLU A 323 10.48 -39.38 -28.10
C GLU A 323 10.85 -38.07 -27.39
N ASN A 324 10.03 -37.01 -27.58
CA ASN A 324 10.24 -35.71 -26.99
C ASN A 324 8.99 -35.25 -26.23
N ALA A 325 9.20 -34.48 -25.18
CA ALA A 325 8.15 -33.84 -24.43
C ALA A 325 7.85 -32.44 -24.96
N THR A 326 6.56 -32.13 -25.17
CA THR A 326 6.11 -30.73 -25.36
C THR A 326 6.00 -30.04 -24.03
N ILE A 327 6.37 -28.76 -23.99
CA ILE A 327 6.45 -27.99 -22.76
C ILE A 327 5.65 -26.67 -22.84
N LYS A 328 5.23 -26.19 -21.68
CA LYS A 328 4.54 -24.92 -21.51
C LYS A 328 5.00 -24.21 -20.23
N LEU A 329 4.71 -22.93 -20.15
CA LEU A 329 4.88 -22.17 -18.90
C LEU A 329 3.74 -22.47 -17.92
N GLY A 330 4.05 -22.41 -16.64
CA GLY A 330 3.10 -22.42 -15.53
C GLY A 330 2.48 -21.04 -15.30
N GLU A 331 1.98 -20.83 -14.07
CA GLU A 331 1.32 -19.59 -13.69
C GLU A 331 2.29 -18.43 -13.54
N PHE A 332 1.87 -17.25 -13.98
CA PHE A 332 2.58 -15.99 -13.80
C PHE A 332 2.24 -15.38 -12.45
N LYS A 333 3.22 -14.91 -11.70
CA LYS A 333 3.01 -14.12 -10.48
C LYS A 333 2.26 -12.82 -10.79
N TYR A 334 2.62 -12.17 -11.91
CA TYR A 334 1.95 -11.01 -12.48
C TYR A 334 2.19 -10.98 -13.99
N THR A 335 1.21 -10.45 -14.72
CA THR A 335 1.25 -10.34 -16.20
C THR A 335 1.70 -8.96 -16.65
N LYS A 336 1.46 -7.94 -15.83
CA LYS A 336 1.88 -6.55 -16.03
C LYS A 336 2.72 -6.10 -14.85
N ARG A 337 3.72 -5.25 -15.11
CA ARG A 337 4.58 -4.65 -14.10
C ARG A 337 5.11 -3.30 -14.56
N ALA A 338 5.31 -2.36 -13.62
CA ALA A 338 6.07 -1.14 -13.87
C ALA A 338 7.56 -1.50 -14.06
N ILE A 339 8.11 -1.15 -15.21
CA ILE A 339 9.52 -1.33 -15.55
C ILE A 339 10.13 0.05 -15.79
N ARG A 340 11.36 0.25 -15.30
CA ARG A 340 12.09 1.50 -15.56
C ARG A 340 12.34 1.64 -17.05
N ASN A 341 12.09 2.83 -17.61
CA ASN A 341 12.21 3.07 -19.05
C ASN A 341 13.57 2.67 -19.61
N ALA A 342 14.65 2.92 -18.86
CA ALA A 342 16.02 2.55 -19.24
C ALA A 342 16.30 1.03 -19.20
N ASP A 343 15.37 0.23 -18.67
CA ASP A 343 15.56 -1.21 -18.45
C ASP A 343 14.62 -2.08 -19.29
N ILE A 344 13.78 -1.48 -20.12
CA ILE A 344 12.79 -2.20 -20.94
C ILE A 344 13.48 -3.19 -21.88
N ASP A 345 14.56 -2.77 -22.52
CA ASP A 345 15.33 -3.60 -23.46
C ASP A 345 16.21 -4.64 -22.76
N ASN A 346 16.35 -4.54 -21.43
CA ASN A 346 17.15 -5.43 -20.60
C ASN A 346 16.33 -6.57 -19.97
N ILE A 347 15.09 -6.80 -20.43
CA ILE A 347 14.27 -7.93 -19.98
C ILE A 347 14.75 -9.19 -20.67
N ASN A 348 15.28 -10.15 -19.91
CA ASN A 348 15.80 -11.43 -20.38
C ASN A 348 15.18 -12.62 -19.64
N ILE A 349 15.31 -13.81 -20.25
CA ILE A 349 14.91 -15.07 -19.64
C ILE A 349 16.12 -15.99 -19.47
N GLU A 350 16.12 -16.75 -18.39
CA GLU A 350 17.06 -17.84 -18.12
C GLU A 350 16.26 -19.08 -17.77
N ALA A 351 16.23 -20.05 -18.71
CA ALA A 351 15.51 -21.30 -18.54
C ALA A 351 16.45 -22.43 -18.15
N ASN A 352 16.05 -23.18 -17.13
CA ASN A 352 16.73 -24.40 -16.69
C ASN A 352 15.70 -25.51 -16.56
N CYS A 353 15.85 -26.62 -17.31
CA CYS A 353 14.95 -27.76 -17.27
C CYS A 353 15.67 -29.08 -17.46
N LEU A 354 15.02 -30.16 -17.02
CA LEU A 354 15.48 -31.53 -17.24
C LEU A 354 15.41 -31.86 -18.73
N MET A 355 16.51 -32.35 -19.28
CA MET A 355 16.61 -32.76 -20.67
C MET A 355 16.30 -34.24 -20.90
N TYR A 356 16.18 -35.02 -19.82
CA TYR A 356 15.85 -36.45 -19.86
C TYR A 356 14.74 -36.77 -18.88
N LEU A 357 13.70 -37.40 -19.38
CA LEU A 357 12.55 -37.85 -18.60
C LEU A 357 12.37 -39.34 -18.82
N GLU A 358 11.85 -40.03 -17.79
CA GLU A 358 11.49 -41.48 -17.87
C GLU A 358 9.97 -41.59 -17.92
N ALA A 359 9.45 -42.30 -18.92
CA ALA A 359 8.01 -42.56 -19.03
C ALA A 359 7.51 -43.57 -18.01
N PRO A 360 6.27 -43.44 -17.49
CA PRO A 360 5.26 -42.48 -17.85
C PRO A 360 5.53 -41.07 -17.31
N VAL A 361 5.20 -40.01 -18.05
CA VAL A 361 5.29 -38.61 -17.65
C VAL A 361 3.89 -38.04 -17.61
N GLU A 362 3.50 -37.47 -16.49
CA GLU A 362 2.20 -36.85 -16.30
C GLU A 362 2.13 -35.46 -16.95
N ALA A 363 0.96 -35.05 -17.43
CA ALA A 363 0.70 -33.66 -17.83
C ALA A 363 0.87 -32.73 -16.62
N ASN A 364 1.35 -31.51 -16.85
CA ASN A 364 1.66 -30.50 -15.84
C ASN A 364 2.78 -30.89 -14.86
N LYS A 365 3.51 -31.97 -15.11
CA LYS A 365 4.71 -32.29 -14.32
C LYS A 365 5.72 -31.17 -14.50
N LYS A 366 6.16 -30.59 -13.39
CA LYS A 366 7.25 -29.61 -13.37
C LYS A 366 8.56 -30.28 -13.74
N ILE A 367 9.24 -29.76 -14.74
CA ILE A 367 10.54 -30.24 -15.21
C ILE A 367 11.63 -29.18 -15.14
N GLY A 368 11.27 -27.94 -14.81
CA GLY A 368 12.24 -26.88 -14.72
C GLY A 368 11.62 -25.56 -14.27
N THR A 369 12.42 -24.52 -14.41
CA THR A 369 12.04 -23.13 -14.09
C THR A 369 12.59 -22.16 -15.14
N LEU A 370 11.83 -21.13 -15.41
CA LEU A 370 12.21 -19.98 -16.20
C LEU A 370 12.31 -18.77 -15.28
N LYS A 371 13.52 -18.22 -15.12
CA LYS A 371 13.75 -16.95 -14.42
C LYS A 371 13.61 -15.81 -15.40
N VAL A 372 12.79 -14.83 -15.06
CA VAL A 372 12.66 -13.56 -15.77
C VAL A 372 13.53 -12.55 -15.08
N LYS A 373 14.47 -11.96 -15.82
CA LYS A 373 15.43 -11.00 -15.29
C LYS A 373 15.27 -9.64 -15.96
N VAL A 374 15.47 -8.60 -15.16
CA VAL A 374 15.71 -7.24 -15.64
C VAL A 374 17.14 -6.91 -15.22
N ARG A 375 18.07 -6.79 -16.18
CA ARG A 375 19.51 -6.83 -15.92
C ARG A 375 19.87 -8.12 -15.15
N GLU A 376 20.45 -7.99 -13.94
CA GLU A 376 20.85 -9.13 -13.09
C GLU A 376 19.77 -9.51 -12.06
N GLU A 377 18.73 -8.70 -11.89
CA GLU A 377 17.67 -8.94 -10.91
C GLU A 377 16.62 -9.91 -11.46
N THR A 378 16.36 -10.99 -10.72
CA THR A 378 15.25 -11.90 -11.03
C THR A 378 13.95 -11.31 -10.53
N ILE A 379 13.07 -10.91 -11.45
CA ILE A 379 11.79 -10.28 -11.12
C ILE A 379 10.66 -11.28 -10.90
N GLN A 380 10.69 -12.43 -11.57
CA GLN A 380 9.81 -13.57 -11.27
C GLN A 380 10.42 -14.87 -11.76
N THR A 381 9.93 -15.99 -11.20
CA THR A 381 10.29 -17.35 -11.62
C THR A 381 8.99 -18.08 -11.98
N ILE A 382 8.97 -18.72 -13.15
CA ILE A 382 7.81 -19.43 -13.70
C ILE A 382 8.21 -20.90 -13.88
N ASP A 383 7.31 -21.82 -13.55
CA ASP A 383 7.57 -23.23 -13.74
C ASP A 383 7.51 -23.62 -15.22
N ILE A 384 8.40 -24.48 -15.66
CA ILE A 384 8.34 -25.15 -16.98
C ILE A 384 7.67 -26.52 -16.75
N LEU A 385 6.55 -26.72 -17.41
CA LEU A 385 5.69 -27.88 -17.22
C LEU A 385 5.61 -28.70 -18.51
N VAL A 386 5.46 -30.04 -18.36
CA VAL A 386 5.10 -30.91 -19.49
C VAL A 386 3.66 -30.59 -19.91
N GLU A 387 3.45 -30.33 -21.20
CA GLU A 387 2.14 -29.93 -21.72
C GLU A 387 1.15 -31.09 -21.76
N ARG A 388 1.60 -32.28 -22.17
CA ARG A 388 0.78 -33.48 -22.38
C ARG A 388 1.38 -34.69 -21.70
N ALA A 389 0.52 -35.54 -21.14
CA ALA A 389 0.98 -36.82 -20.59
C ALA A 389 1.60 -37.73 -21.67
N ILE A 390 2.67 -38.42 -21.31
CA ILE A 390 3.37 -39.35 -22.21
C ILE A 390 3.38 -40.70 -21.54
N ARG A 391 2.61 -41.65 -22.06
CA ARG A 391 2.59 -43.00 -21.57
C ARG A 391 3.87 -43.76 -21.92
N LYS A 392 4.21 -44.77 -21.14
CA LYS A 392 5.28 -45.70 -21.44
C LYS A 392 4.92 -46.59 -22.63
N LYS A 393 5.90 -46.91 -23.48
CA LYS A 393 5.75 -47.88 -24.54
C LYS A 393 5.43 -49.28 -24.00
N GLU A 394 4.46 -49.93 -24.59
CA GLU A 394 4.15 -51.37 -24.40
C GLU A 394 4.84 -52.20 -25.46
N ILE A 395 4.86 -53.53 -25.31
CA ILE A 395 5.50 -54.46 -26.29
C ILE A 395 4.95 -54.25 -27.70
N LYS A 396 3.65 -54.00 -27.85
CA LYS A 396 3.01 -53.70 -29.14
C LYS A 396 3.57 -52.45 -29.82
N ASP A 397 3.92 -51.40 -29.06
CA ASP A 397 4.45 -50.15 -29.61
C ASP A 397 5.85 -50.37 -30.20
N TYR A 398 6.69 -51.19 -29.56
CA TYR A 398 7.99 -51.57 -30.12
C TYR A 398 7.85 -52.42 -31.40
N PHE A 399 6.87 -53.31 -31.44
CA PHE A 399 6.61 -54.14 -32.59
C PHE A 399 6.18 -53.27 -33.81
N TYR A 400 5.29 -52.31 -33.59
CA TYR A 400 4.89 -51.35 -34.64
C TYR A 400 6.05 -50.48 -35.10
N GLN A 401 6.98 -50.07 -34.22
CA GLN A 401 8.16 -49.32 -34.65
C GLN A 401 9.08 -50.11 -35.53
N ILE A 402 9.30 -51.41 -35.24
CA ILE A 402 10.11 -52.30 -36.10
C ILE A 402 9.46 -52.46 -37.48
N LEU A 403 8.16 -52.72 -37.53
CA LEU A 403 7.45 -52.85 -38.83
C LEU A 403 7.54 -51.57 -39.66
N LYS A 404 7.51 -50.39 -39.06
CA LYS A 404 7.61 -49.10 -39.76
C LYS A 404 9.00 -48.80 -40.35
N VAL A 405 10.03 -49.49 -39.89
CA VAL A 405 11.41 -49.35 -40.40
C VAL A 405 11.65 -50.37 -41.53
N ILE A 406 10.88 -51.44 -41.59
CA ILE A 406 11.01 -52.49 -42.59
C ILE A 406 10.18 -52.22 -43.87
N TYR A 407 9.10 -51.47 -43.75
CA TYR A 407 8.23 -51.01 -44.81
C TYR A 407 8.29 -49.47 -44.97
#